data_f79f10d983db62508550682ee40e3285
#
_entry.id   f79f10d983db62508550682ee40e3285
#
_cell.length_a   1.000
_cell.length_b   1.000
_cell.length_c   1.000
_cell.angle_alpha   90.00
_cell.angle_beta   90.00
_cell.angle_gamma   90.00
#
_symmetry.space_group_name_H-M   'P 1'
#
loop_
_entity.id
_entity.type
_entity.pdbx_description
1 polymer ?
#
loop_
_entity_poly.entity_id
_entity_poly.type
_entity_poly.pdbx_seq_one_letter_code
_entity_poly.pdbx_strand_id
1 'polypeptide(L)'
;DAAPVAGAGAAPPMLLPLQVRGVRLKNRIVVSPMATYSAVDGVVQDFHLVHLGARALGGAALVMVEMTSPTPEGRITPGCTGLWNDTQEAGLRRIVDFVHGQSSALIGLQLGHSGPKGSTQVGWEIGDEPLPADGPHANWPLLAASAVAYGAQNQTPAAMTRADMEQMRDAFVASTRRAMAAGFDWLELHCAHGYLLASFISPLTNRRDDDYGGQGSAGLEKRCRFPLEVFRAMRAVWPQDKPMGVRISAHDWVDGGNDADDAVQIARLFKQAGCDL
;
A
#
# COMPACT_ATOMS: atom_id res chain seq x y z
N ASP A 1 4.72 5.66 26.73
CA ASP A 1 6.19 5.50 26.68
C ASP A 1 6.73 5.25 28.08
N ALA A 2 6.74 3.98 28.51
CA ALA A 2 7.47 3.60 29.69
C ALA A 2 8.96 3.51 29.31
N ALA A 3 9.80 4.41 29.83
CA ALA A 3 11.24 4.30 29.71
C ALA A 3 11.70 2.94 30.29
N PRO A 4 12.64 2.24 29.65
CA PRO A 4 13.16 0.98 30.18
C PRO A 4 13.87 1.26 31.50
N VAL A 5 13.47 0.54 32.55
CA VAL A 5 14.20 0.54 33.82
C VAL A 5 15.56 -0.11 33.56
N ALA A 6 16.63 0.66 33.72
CA ALA A 6 18.00 0.17 33.61
C ALA A 6 18.27 -0.82 34.74
N GLY A 7 18.28 -2.14 34.40
CA GLY A 7 18.66 -3.23 35.30
C GLY A 7 19.21 -4.37 34.45
N ALA A 8 20.21 -5.10 34.97
CA ALA A 8 20.75 -6.27 34.30
C ALA A 8 19.61 -7.29 34.02
N GLY A 9 19.26 -7.46 32.74
CA GLY A 9 18.20 -8.37 32.29
C GLY A 9 17.00 -7.71 31.61
N ALA A 10 16.99 -6.37 31.39
CA ALA A 10 15.90 -5.72 30.65
C ALA A 10 15.91 -6.17 29.17
N ALA A 11 14.75 -6.59 28.66
CA ALA A 11 14.61 -6.97 27.26
C ALA A 11 14.95 -5.76 26.35
N PRO A 12 15.60 -5.99 25.18
CA PRO A 12 15.87 -4.95 24.21
C PRO A 12 14.58 -4.23 23.81
N PRO A 13 14.61 -2.88 23.59
CA PRO A 13 13.40 -2.10 23.27
C PRO A 13 12.56 -2.65 22.13
N MET A 14 13.20 -3.26 21.12
CA MET A 14 12.52 -3.88 19.99
C MET A 14 11.66 -5.10 20.38
N LEU A 15 11.96 -5.74 21.49
CA LEU A 15 11.21 -6.89 22.01
C LEU A 15 10.10 -6.49 22.99
N LEU A 16 10.00 -5.22 23.36
CA LEU A 16 8.93 -4.72 24.22
C LEU A 16 7.62 -4.61 23.43
N PRO A 17 6.47 -4.89 24.06
CA PRO A 17 5.17 -4.76 23.42
C PRO A 17 4.88 -3.29 23.06
N LEU A 18 4.00 -3.11 22.07
CA LEU A 18 3.51 -1.81 21.65
C LEU A 18 1.99 -1.86 21.50
N GLN A 19 1.30 -0.91 22.10
CA GLN A 19 -0.14 -0.72 21.94
C GLN A 19 -0.39 0.34 20.87
N VAL A 20 -1.20 0.00 19.84
CA VAL A 20 -1.67 0.95 18.83
C VAL A 20 -3.18 0.76 18.71
N ARG A 21 -3.96 1.78 19.07
CA ARG A 21 -5.42 1.67 19.23
C ARG A 21 -5.83 0.49 20.12
N GLY A 22 -6.76 -0.35 19.67
CA GLY A 22 -7.18 -1.58 20.34
C GLY A 22 -6.24 -2.78 20.14
N VAL A 23 -5.18 -2.64 19.36
CA VAL A 23 -4.31 -3.74 18.94
C VAL A 23 -2.99 -3.71 19.72
N ARG A 24 -2.60 -4.87 20.30
CA ARG A 24 -1.33 -5.04 21.03
C ARG A 24 -0.35 -5.90 20.23
N LEU A 25 0.74 -5.30 19.80
CA LEU A 25 1.89 -5.99 19.24
C LEU A 25 2.72 -6.60 20.38
N LYS A 26 3.08 -7.91 20.28
CA LYS A 26 3.89 -8.60 21.30
C LYS A 26 5.35 -8.11 21.37
N ASN A 27 5.84 -7.54 20.28
CA ASN A 27 7.14 -6.88 20.15
C ASN A 27 7.03 -5.81 19.04
N ARG A 28 8.12 -5.11 18.70
CA ARG A 28 8.14 -4.05 17.69
C ARG A 28 8.74 -4.50 16.34
N ILE A 29 8.74 -5.82 16.09
CA ILE A 29 9.24 -6.38 14.83
C ILE A 29 8.08 -6.54 13.88
N VAL A 30 8.14 -5.80 12.76
CA VAL A 30 7.16 -5.82 11.68
C VAL A 30 7.86 -6.32 10.41
N VAL A 31 7.29 -7.33 9.77
CA VAL A 31 7.70 -7.76 8.43
C VAL A 31 6.98 -6.87 7.43
N SER A 32 7.74 -6.01 6.74
CA SER A 32 7.21 -5.08 5.75
C SER A 32 6.58 -5.81 4.55
N PRO A 33 5.62 -5.18 3.85
CA PRO A 33 5.07 -5.74 2.62
C PRO A 33 6.14 -5.80 1.52
N MET A 34 6.27 -6.93 0.86
CA MET A 34 7.25 -7.20 -0.20
C MET A 34 6.59 -7.96 -1.33
N ALA A 35 6.52 -7.34 -2.52
CA ALA A 35 5.93 -7.96 -3.71
C ALA A 35 6.68 -9.25 -4.07
N THR A 36 5.95 -10.34 -4.25
CA THR A 36 6.49 -11.66 -4.57
C THR A 36 6.14 -12.09 -6.00
N TYR A 37 5.17 -11.42 -6.63
CA TYR A 37 4.65 -11.73 -7.97
C TYR A 37 4.28 -13.20 -8.16
N SER A 38 3.76 -13.83 -7.11
CA SER A 38 3.45 -15.28 -7.06
C SER A 38 1.95 -15.57 -7.04
N ALA A 39 1.11 -14.55 -7.22
CA ALA A 39 -0.34 -14.72 -7.32
C ALA A 39 -0.76 -15.18 -8.74
N VAL A 40 -1.90 -15.83 -8.83
CA VAL A 40 -2.56 -16.18 -10.09
C VAL A 40 -3.91 -15.48 -10.13
N ASP A 41 -4.14 -14.63 -11.11
CA ASP A 41 -5.36 -13.82 -11.25
C ASP A 41 -5.72 -13.04 -9.97
N GLY A 42 -4.70 -12.50 -9.30
CA GLY A 42 -4.84 -11.80 -8.03
C GLY A 42 -5.03 -12.70 -6.82
N VAL A 43 -5.18 -14.02 -6.99
CA VAL A 43 -5.42 -14.97 -5.89
C VAL A 43 -4.09 -15.43 -5.30
N VAL A 44 -3.96 -15.27 -3.99
CA VAL A 44 -2.80 -15.78 -3.23
C VAL A 44 -2.70 -17.31 -3.33
N GLN A 45 -1.47 -17.81 -3.41
CA GLN A 45 -1.15 -19.23 -3.57
C GLN A 45 -0.51 -19.79 -2.29
N ASP A 46 -0.22 -21.09 -2.26
CA ASP A 46 0.47 -21.73 -1.12
C ASP A 46 1.82 -21.09 -0.82
N PHE A 47 2.49 -20.51 -1.82
CA PHE A 47 3.70 -19.73 -1.61
C PHE A 47 3.47 -18.60 -0.59
N HIS A 48 2.39 -17.85 -0.70
CA HIS A 48 2.07 -16.74 0.23
C HIS A 48 1.79 -17.27 1.64
N LEU A 49 1.11 -18.42 1.76
CA LEU A 49 0.87 -19.06 3.06
C LEU A 49 2.18 -19.45 3.73
N VAL A 50 3.08 -20.10 3.01
CA VAL A 50 4.41 -20.49 3.52
C VAL A 50 5.25 -19.25 3.85
N HIS A 51 5.27 -18.27 2.95
CA HIS A 51 6.03 -17.02 3.12
C HIS A 51 5.61 -16.25 4.37
N LEU A 52 4.31 -15.93 4.50
CA LEU A 52 3.78 -15.14 5.62
C LEU A 52 3.73 -15.97 6.91
N GLY A 53 3.30 -17.22 6.82
CA GLY A 53 3.22 -18.14 7.94
C GLY A 53 4.58 -18.39 8.61
N ALA A 54 5.63 -18.60 7.84
CA ALA A 54 6.98 -18.78 8.38
C ALA A 54 7.46 -17.56 9.19
N ARG A 55 7.17 -16.33 8.73
CA ARG A 55 7.52 -15.10 9.46
C ARG A 55 6.70 -14.92 10.74
N ALA A 56 5.41 -15.26 10.68
CA ALA A 56 4.53 -15.23 11.85
C ALA A 56 4.99 -16.23 12.93
N LEU A 57 5.31 -17.47 12.54
CA LEU A 57 5.86 -18.51 13.40
C LEU A 57 7.29 -18.14 13.90
N GLY A 58 8.06 -17.42 13.08
CA GLY A 58 9.41 -16.95 13.42
C GLY A 58 9.46 -15.84 14.48
N GLY A 59 8.32 -15.35 14.96
CA GLY A 59 8.24 -14.47 16.12
C GLY A 59 7.99 -12.98 15.83
N ALA A 60 7.81 -12.57 14.58
CA ALA A 60 7.36 -11.21 14.27
C ALA A 60 6.03 -10.90 14.97
N ALA A 61 5.83 -9.65 15.37
CA ALA A 61 4.55 -9.24 15.97
C ALA A 61 3.50 -8.92 14.91
N LEU A 62 3.92 -8.42 13.77
CA LEU A 62 3.05 -8.11 12.63
C LEU A 62 3.73 -8.58 11.34
N VAL A 63 3.00 -9.29 10.49
CA VAL A 63 3.41 -9.61 9.13
C VAL A 63 2.47 -8.90 8.15
N MET A 64 3.06 -8.20 7.16
CA MET A 64 2.28 -7.47 6.18
C MET A 64 2.22 -8.25 4.87
N VAL A 65 1.01 -8.45 4.36
CA VAL A 65 0.81 -8.95 2.99
C VAL A 65 1.29 -7.89 2.02
N GLU A 66 1.91 -8.32 0.93
CA GLU A 66 2.40 -7.47 -0.15
C GLU A 66 1.32 -6.52 -0.70
N MET A 67 1.75 -5.49 -1.46
CA MET A 67 0.83 -4.55 -2.09
C MET A 67 -0.25 -5.31 -2.88
N THR A 68 -1.48 -5.19 -2.41
CA THR A 68 -2.66 -5.87 -2.94
C THR A 68 -3.52 -4.86 -3.67
N SER A 69 -3.83 -5.15 -4.92
CA SER A 69 -4.55 -4.22 -5.79
C SER A 69 -6.05 -4.22 -5.53
N PRO A 70 -6.70 -3.03 -5.51
CA PRO A 70 -8.16 -2.92 -5.40
C PRO A 70 -8.89 -3.19 -6.72
N THR A 71 -8.18 -3.23 -7.86
CA THR A 71 -8.71 -3.49 -9.20
C THR A 71 -7.76 -4.35 -10.02
N PRO A 72 -8.22 -5.04 -11.08
CA PRO A 72 -7.34 -5.80 -11.96
C PRO A 72 -6.22 -4.96 -12.58
N GLU A 73 -6.52 -3.72 -12.98
CA GLU A 73 -5.58 -2.80 -13.64
C GLU A 73 -4.58 -2.16 -12.66
N GLY A 74 -4.86 -2.25 -11.36
CA GLY A 74 -3.98 -1.72 -10.33
C GLY A 74 -2.77 -2.60 -10.02
N ARG A 75 -2.64 -3.76 -10.64
CA ARG A 75 -1.48 -4.65 -10.48
C ARG A 75 -0.23 -4.08 -11.15
N ILE A 76 0.93 -4.38 -10.60
CA ILE A 76 2.22 -4.08 -11.25
C ILE A 76 2.42 -5.07 -12.39
N THR A 77 2.36 -6.36 -12.06
CA THR A 77 2.49 -7.49 -12.98
C THR A 77 1.28 -8.42 -12.87
N PRO A 78 1.06 -9.35 -13.79
CA PRO A 78 0.01 -10.38 -13.67
C PRO A 78 0.09 -11.18 -12.37
N GLY A 79 1.29 -11.33 -11.79
CA GLY A 79 1.55 -12.07 -10.56
C GLY A 79 1.26 -11.31 -9.26
N CYS A 80 0.76 -10.07 -9.30
CA CYS A 80 0.39 -9.32 -8.10
C CYS A 80 -0.88 -9.84 -7.45
N THR A 81 -0.97 -9.73 -6.13
CA THR A 81 -2.17 -10.01 -5.35
C THR A 81 -3.26 -8.96 -5.59
N GLY A 82 -4.51 -9.37 -5.44
CA GLY A 82 -5.69 -8.53 -5.59
C GLY A 82 -6.74 -8.77 -4.50
N LEU A 83 -7.66 -7.82 -4.36
CA LEU A 83 -8.79 -7.95 -3.42
C LEU A 83 -10.06 -7.26 -3.96
N TRP A 84 -10.43 -7.55 -5.20
CA TRP A 84 -11.62 -7.00 -5.85
C TRP A 84 -12.77 -7.98 -5.99
N ASN A 85 -12.60 -9.26 -5.61
CA ASN A 85 -13.64 -10.30 -5.68
C ASN A 85 -13.58 -11.29 -4.50
N ASP A 86 -14.58 -12.17 -4.42
CA ASP A 86 -14.76 -13.10 -3.30
C ASP A 86 -13.71 -14.22 -3.27
N THR A 87 -13.22 -14.65 -4.44
CA THR A 87 -12.18 -15.68 -4.52
C THR A 87 -10.87 -15.20 -3.89
N GLN A 88 -10.50 -13.95 -4.16
CA GLN A 88 -9.31 -13.32 -3.58
C GLN A 88 -9.48 -13.12 -2.08
N GLU A 89 -10.66 -12.68 -1.63
CA GLU A 89 -10.99 -12.55 -0.21
C GLU A 89 -10.86 -13.90 0.51
N ALA A 90 -11.42 -14.97 -0.05
CA ALA A 90 -11.34 -16.31 0.54
C ALA A 90 -9.90 -16.83 0.63
N GLY A 91 -9.08 -16.59 -0.40
CA GLY A 91 -7.66 -16.94 -0.38
C GLY A 91 -6.89 -16.21 0.72
N LEU A 92 -7.10 -14.90 0.87
CA LEU A 92 -6.48 -14.09 1.91
C LEU A 92 -6.98 -14.49 3.31
N ARG A 93 -8.27 -14.78 3.49
CA ARG A 93 -8.84 -15.27 4.74
C ARG A 93 -8.15 -16.55 5.21
N ARG A 94 -7.88 -17.50 4.31
CA ARG A 94 -7.14 -18.73 4.64
C ARG A 94 -5.77 -18.42 5.27
N ILE A 95 -5.07 -17.41 4.79
CA ILE A 95 -3.77 -17.00 5.34
C ILE A 95 -3.94 -16.32 6.70
N VAL A 96 -4.95 -15.46 6.85
CA VAL A 96 -5.29 -14.80 8.11
C VAL A 96 -5.60 -15.84 9.18
N ASP A 97 -6.47 -16.80 8.87
CA ASP A 97 -6.87 -17.88 9.78
C ASP A 97 -5.66 -18.73 10.21
N PHE A 98 -4.75 -19.03 9.29
CA PHE A 98 -3.51 -19.74 9.59
C PHE A 98 -2.63 -18.94 10.57
N VAL A 99 -2.40 -17.67 10.30
CA VAL A 99 -1.55 -16.83 11.16
C VAL A 99 -2.13 -16.72 12.55
N HIS A 100 -3.43 -16.45 12.68
CA HIS A 100 -4.12 -16.35 13.97
C HIS A 100 -4.18 -17.70 14.71
N GLY A 101 -4.40 -18.79 13.99
CA GLY A 101 -4.52 -20.13 14.59
C GLY A 101 -3.18 -20.77 14.97
N GLN A 102 -2.08 -20.40 14.33
CA GLN A 102 -0.79 -21.06 14.50
C GLN A 102 0.29 -20.17 15.15
N SER A 103 0.01 -18.88 15.35
CA SER A 103 0.98 -17.94 15.92
C SER A 103 0.31 -16.91 16.81
N SER A 104 1.12 -16.13 17.52
CA SER A 104 0.68 -14.92 18.23
C SER A 104 0.99 -13.63 17.44
N ALA A 105 1.32 -13.77 16.16
CA ALA A 105 1.49 -12.62 15.28
C ALA A 105 0.13 -12.07 14.82
N LEU A 106 0.11 -10.79 14.53
CA LEU A 106 -0.96 -10.12 13.81
C LEU A 106 -0.63 -10.12 12.32
N ILE A 107 -1.64 -9.94 11.49
CA ILE A 107 -1.48 -9.85 10.06
C ILE A 107 -2.12 -8.56 9.51
N GLY A 108 -1.36 -7.85 8.68
CA GLY A 108 -1.80 -6.63 8.02
C GLY A 108 -1.81 -6.77 6.50
N LEU A 109 -2.51 -5.86 5.86
CA LEU A 109 -2.62 -5.79 4.40
C LEU A 109 -2.20 -4.40 3.90
N GLN A 110 -1.32 -4.35 2.89
CA GLN A 110 -1.05 -3.13 2.18
C GLN A 110 -1.95 -3.05 0.93
N LEU A 111 -2.84 -2.05 0.87
CA LEU A 111 -3.64 -1.74 -0.31
C LEU A 111 -2.95 -0.67 -1.16
N GLY A 112 -2.82 -0.94 -2.45
CA GLY A 112 -2.17 -0.03 -3.38
C GLY A 112 -2.55 -0.30 -4.83
N HIS A 113 -2.33 0.69 -5.69
CA HIS A 113 -2.55 0.62 -7.13
C HIS A 113 -1.28 1.09 -7.82
N SER A 114 -0.77 0.31 -8.76
CA SER A 114 0.52 0.55 -9.42
C SER A 114 0.61 1.87 -10.20
N GLY A 115 -0.53 2.40 -10.65
CA GLY A 115 -0.55 3.66 -11.41
C GLY A 115 0.29 3.58 -12.68
N PRO A 116 1.18 4.56 -12.90
CA PRO A 116 2.00 4.63 -14.13
C PRO A 116 3.05 3.52 -14.23
N LYS A 117 3.28 2.74 -13.17
CA LYS A 117 4.27 1.66 -13.08
C LYS A 117 3.65 0.27 -13.20
N GLY A 118 2.39 0.18 -13.62
CA GLY A 118 1.67 -1.07 -13.83
C GLY A 118 1.87 -1.66 -15.21
N SER A 119 1.24 -2.81 -15.44
CA SER A 119 1.26 -3.51 -16.73
C SER A 119 2.67 -3.83 -17.22
N THR A 120 3.51 -4.31 -16.30
CA THR A 120 4.91 -4.63 -16.59
C THR A 120 5.19 -6.12 -16.41
N GLN A 121 6.28 -6.56 -17.02
CA GLN A 121 6.89 -7.85 -16.77
C GLN A 121 7.55 -7.87 -15.39
N VAL A 122 7.94 -9.04 -14.92
CA VAL A 122 8.61 -9.19 -13.62
C VAL A 122 10.03 -8.63 -13.70
N GLY A 123 10.35 -7.65 -12.86
CA GLY A 123 11.57 -6.85 -12.96
C GLY A 123 12.89 -7.63 -12.87
N TRP A 124 12.91 -8.78 -12.18
CA TRP A 124 14.11 -9.63 -12.12
C TRP A 124 14.28 -10.57 -13.33
N GLU A 125 13.31 -10.63 -14.25
CA GLU A 125 13.42 -11.39 -15.48
C GLU A 125 13.91 -10.52 -16.63
N ILE A 126 13.25 -9.38 -16.88
CA ILE A 126 13.49 -8.52 -18.05
C ILE A 126 13.58 -7.03 -17.68
N GLY A 127 13.66 -6.70 -16.40
CA GLY A 127 13.45 -5.32 -15.95
C GLY A 127 11.96 -4.95 -15.92
N ASP A 128 11.63 -3.71 -15.62
CA ASP A 128 10.24 -3.22 -15.54
C ASP A 128 9.68 -2.89 -16.94
N GLU A 129 9.94 -3.73 -17.95
CA GLU A 129 9.45 -3.51 -19.31
C GLU A 129 7.93 -3.73 -19.39
N PRO A 130 7.24 -3.01 -20.30
CA PRO A 130 5.81 -3.21 -20.53
C PRO A 130 5.47 -4.66 -20.91
N LEU A 131 4.28 -5.10 -20.53
CA LEU A 131 3.73 -6.35 -21.06
C LEU A 131 3.54 -6.25 -22.58
N PRO A 132 3.57 -7.38 -23.30
CA PRO A 132 3.25 -7.42 -24.73
C PRO A 132 1.87 -6.84 -25.03
N ALA A 133 1.68 -6.31 -26.24
CA ALA A 133 0.38 -5.77 -26.65
C ALA A 133 -0.70 -6.84 -26.77
N ASP A 134 -0.32 -8.09 -26.96
CA ASP A 134 -1.21 -9.25 -27.16
C ASP A 134 -0.73 -10.47 -26.36
N GLY A 135 -1.55 -11.50 -26.31
CA GLY A 135 -1.25 -12.76 -25.62
C GLY A 135 -1.98 -12.92 -24.28
N PRO A 136 -1.66 -13.98 -23.50
CA PRO A 136 -2.39 -14.32 -22.26
C PRO A 136 -2.21 -13.28 -21.15
N HIS A 137 -1.17 -12.48 -21.23
CA HIS A 137 -0.88 -11.37 -20.33
C HIS A 137 -0.64 -10.11 -21.15
N ALA A 138 -1.63 -9.73 -21.98
CA ALA A 138 -1.60 -8.50 -22.72
C ALA A 138 -1.57 -7.28 -21.80
N ASN A 139 -0.93 -6.20 -22.23
CA ASN A 139 -0.88 -4.99 -21.46
C ASN A 139 -2.29 -4.40 -21.26
N TRP A 140 -2.47 -3.68 -20.17
CA TRP A 140 -3.72 -2.99 -19.84
C TRP A 140 -3.49 -1.48 -19.69
N PRO A 141 -4.55 -0.66 -19.89
CA PRO A 141 -4.46 0.80 -19.74
C PRO A 141 -4.01 1.20 -18.34
N LEU A 142 -3.19 2.26 -18.26
CA LEU A 142 -2.70 2.82 -17.02
C LEU A 142 -3.37 4.15 -16.69
N LEU A 143 -3.52 4.41 -15.39
CA LEU A 143 -4.03 5.66 -14.83
C LEU A 143 -2.98 6.31 -13.92
N ALA A 144 -2.89 7.64 -13.93
CA ALA A 144 -2.04 8.41 -13.03
C ALA A 144 -2.61 9.82 -12.79
N ALA A 145 -1.95 10.61 -11.94
CA ALA A 145 -2.30 12.02 -11.75
C ALA A 145 -2.25 12.80 -13.07
N SER A 146 -1.26 12.49 -13.91
CA SER A 146 -1.03 13.15 -15.21
C SER A 146 -0.46 12.15 -16.21
N ALA A 147 -0.51 12.48 -17.51
CA ALA A 147 0.01 11.66 -18.59
C ALA A 147 1.57 11.75 -18.66
N VAL A 148 2.22 11.22 -17.61
CA VAL A 148 3.68 11.17 -17.49
C VAL A 148 4.09 9.70 -17.39
N ALA A 149 4.80 9.19 -18.40
CA ALA A 149 5.30 7.82 -18.41
C ALA A 149 6.35 7.60 -17.33
N TYR A 150 6.41 6.39 -16.77
CA TYR A 150 7.41 6.01 -15.76
C TYR A 150 8.82 6.01 -16.32
N GLY A 151 9.00 5.51 -17.52
CA GLY A 151 10.27 5.49 -18.25
C GLY A 151 10.05 5.58 -19.75
N ALA A 152 11.13 5.72 -20.51
CA ALA A 152 11.07 5.91 -21.96
C ALA A 152 10.40 4.74 -22.73
N GLN A 153 10.45 3.54 -22.17
CA GLN A 153 9.86 2.34 -22.77
C GLN A 153 8.46 2.02 -22.23
N ASN A 154 8.05 2.67 -21.12
CA ASN A 154 6.78 2.39 -20.47
C ASN A 154 5.62 3.13 -21.14
N GLN A 155 4.43 2.58 -20.98
CA GLN A 155 3.20 3.20 -21.45
C GLN A 155 2.98 4.56 -20.80
N THR A 156 2.50 5.53 -21.58
CA THR A 156 2.00 6.78 -21.02
C THR A 156 0.62 6.55 -20.39
N PRO A 157 0.44 6.78 -19.07
CA PRO A 157 -0.85 6.61 -18.44
C PRO A 157 -1.84 7.69 -18.88
N ALA A 158 -3.14 7.40 -18.80
CA ALA A 158 -4.16 8.44 -18.89
C ALA A 158 -4.20 9.26 -17.59
N ALA A 159 -4.32 10.59 -17.73
CA ALA A 159 -4.58 11.45 -16.59
C ALA A 159 -5.99 11.18 -16.05
N MET A 160 -6.11 10.87 -14.75
CA MET A 160 -7.40 10.57 -14.13
C MET A 160 -8.36 11.78 -14.20
N THR A 161 -9.57 11.52 -14.65
CA THR A 161 -10.70 12.44 -14.51
C THR A 161 -11.23 12.41 -13.08
N ARG A 162 -12.14 13.32 -12.75
CA ARG A 162 -12.84 13.30 -11.45
C ARG A 162 -13.62 11.99 -11.26
N ALA A 163 -14.29 11.51 -12.31
CA ALA A 163 -15.02 10.25 -12.27
C ALA A 163 -14.09 9.05 -12.00
N ASP A 164 -12.91 9.00 -12.64
CA ASP A 164 -11.92 7.95 -12.38
C ASP A 164 -11.44 7.98 -10.92
N MET A 165 -11.21 9.17 -10.35
CA MET A 165 -10.81 9.32 -8.95
C MET A 165 -11.92 8.83 -7.99
N GLU A 166 -13.17 9.12 -8.28
CA GLU A 166 -14.32 8.66 -7.48
C GLU A 166 -14.47 7.13 -7.54
N GLN A 167 -14.39 6.54 -8.73
CA GLN A 167 -14.42 5.08 -8.91
C GLN A 167 -13.25 4.39 -8.21
N MET A 168 -12.05 4.94 -8.32
CA MET A 168 -10.87 4.39 -7.66
C MET A 168 -10.98 4.46 -6.13
N ARG A 169 -11.43 5.59 -5.57
CA ARG A 169 -11.72 5.72 -4.14
C ARG A 169 -12.70 4.63 -3.68
N ASP A 170 -13.77 4.40 -4.43
CA ASP A 170 -14.80 3.43 -4.10
C ASP A 170 -14.27 1.98 -4.20
N ALA A 171 -13.35 1.70 -5.14
CA ALA A 171 -12.63 0.42 -5.21
C ALA A 171 -11.74 0.17 -3.98
N PHE A 172 -11.00 1.17 -3.51
CA PHE A 172 -10.24 1.08 -2.24
C PHE A 172 -11.16 0.82 -1.04
N VAL A 173 -12.32 1.47 -0.98
CA VAL A 173 -13.32 1.25 0.09
C VAL A 173 -13.88 -0.17 0.03
N ALA A 174 -14.19 -0.69 -1.16
CA ALA A 174 -14.66 -2.05 -1.34
C ALA A 174 -13.61 -3.08 -0.87
N SER A 175 -12.35 -2.91 -1.28
CA SER A 175 -11.24 -3.75 -0.83
C SER A 175 -10.98 -3.65 0.68
N THR A 176 -11.17 -2.46 1.27
CA THR A 176 -11.09 -2.29 2.73
C THR A 176 -12.16 -3.11 3.47
N ARG A 177 -13.39 -3.13 2.96
CA ARG A 177 -14.46 -3.97 3.53
C ARG A 177 -14.14 -5.46 3.40
N ARG A 178 -13.57 -5.89 2.26
CA ARG A 178 -13.10 -7.26 2.06
C ARG A 178 -11.96 -7.63 3.01
N ALA A 179 -11.00 -6.72 3.24
CA ALA A 179 -9.93 -6.92 4.20
C ALA A 179 -10.48 -7.09 5.63
N MET A 180 -11.48 -6.29 6.01
CA MET A 180 -12.18 -6.45 7.29
C MET A 180 -12.87 -7.80 7.38
N ALA A 181 -13.61 -8.21 6.34
CA ALA A 181 -14.29 -9.49 6.28
C ALA A 181 -13.32 -10.68 6.31
N ALA A 182 -12.14 -10.56 5.67
CA ALA A 182 -11.08 -11.57 5.72
C ALA A 182 -10.41 -11.68 7.10
N GLY A 183 -10.60 -10.71 8.01
CA GLY A 183 -10.14 -10.78 9.39
C GLY A 183 -8.81 -10.09 9.67
N PHE A 184 -8.29 -9.26 8.76
CA PHE A 184 -7.04 -8.53 8.96
C PHE A 184 -7.07 -7.63 10.21
N ASP A 185 -5.91 -7.48 10.87
CA ASP A 185 -5.71 -6.68 12.08
C ASP A 185 -5.24 -5.26 11.79
N TRP A 186 -4.60 -5.05 10.65
CA TRP A 186 -3.93 -3.81 10.27
C TRP A 186 -4.12 -3.53 8.79
N LEU A 187 -4.32 -2.24 8.43
CA LEU A 187 -4.25 -1.79 7.04
C LEU A 187 -3.12 -0.79 6.83
N GLU A 188 -2.55 -0.78 5.65
CA GLU A 188 -1.63 0.25 5.17
C GLU A 188 -2.05 0.71 3.78
N LEU A 189 -2.22 2.02 3.59
CA LEU A 189 -2.43 2.61 2.27
C LEU A 189 -1.09 2.92 1.62
N HIS A 190 -0.88 2.42 0.41
CA HIS A 190 0.37 2.63 -0.32
C HIS A 190 0.35 3.96 -1.09
N CYS A 191 1.09 4.96 -0.59
CA CYS A 191 1.25 6.28 -1.19
C CYS A 191 2.71 6.59 -1.57
N ALA A 192 3.51 5.57 -1.88
CA ALA A 192 4.95 5.67 -2.14
C ALA A 192 5.35 5.12 -3.51
N HIS A 193 6.64 5.09 -3.80
CA HIS A 193 7.32 4.39 -4.89
C HIS A 193 6.89 4.82 -6.30
N GLY A 194 6.28 5.99 -6.47
CA GLY A 194 5.81 6.46 -7.77
C GLY A 194 4.54 5.75 -8.27
N TYR A 195 3.85 4.99 -7.40
CA TYR A 195 2.57 4.35 -7.72
C TYR A 195 1.43 5.37 -7.79
N LEU A 196 0.18 4.93 -7.99
CA LEU A 196 -0.93 5.83 -8.30
C LEU A 196 -1.04 7.01 -7.34
N LEU A 197 -1.14 6.76 -6.04
CA LEU A 197 -1.32 7.84 -5.06
C LEU A 197 -0.05 8.68 -4.89
N ALA A 198 1.13 8.07 -5.01
CA ALA A 198 2.39 8.81 -5.05
C ALA A 198 2.50 9.72 -6.29
N SER A 199 1.92 9.31 -7.43
CA SER A 199 1.92 10.13 -8.64
C SER A 199 1.15 11.46 -8.47
N PHE A 200 0.17 11.49 -7.53
CA PHE A 200 -0.49 12.74 -7.13
C PHE A 200 0.39 13.56 -6.18
N ILE A 201 1.08 12.94 -5.23
CA ILE A 201 1.84 13.63 -4.18
C ILE A 201 3.09 14.30 -4.75
N SER A 202 3.84 13.63 -5.63
CA SER A 202 5.08 14.17 -6.19
C SER A 202 4.82 15.27 -7.24
N PRO A 203 5.46 16.44 -7.12
CA PRO A 203 5.36 17.50 -8.13
C PRO A 203 6.04 17.12 -9.47
N LEU A 204 6.89 16.09 -9.47
CA LEU A 204 7.56 15.60 -10.68
C LEU A 204 6.59 14.88 -11.62
N THR A 205 5.58 14.20 -11.06
CA THR A 205 4.61 13.40 -11.80
C THR A 205 3.21 14.02 -11.83
N ASN A 206 2.90 14.90 -10.88
CA ASN A 206 1.65 15.64 -10.87
C ASN A 206 1.79 16.97 -11.62
N ARG A 207 1.29 17.02 -12.84
CA ARG A 207 1.27 18.21 -13.73
C ARG A 207 -0.10 18.89 -13.81
N ARG A 208 -1.01 18.57 -12.85
CA ARG A 208 -2.36 19.11 -12.82
C ARG A 208 -2.37 20.58 -12.41
N ASP A 209 -3.29 21.33 -12.99
CA ASP A 209 -3.58 22.74 -12.69
C ASP A 209 -4.91 22.95 -11.96
N ASP A 210 -5.61 21.84 -11.67
CA ASP A 210 -6.88 21.83 -10.93
C ASP A 210 -6.67 21.75 -9.39
N ASP A 211 -7.73 21.44 -8.66
CA ASP A 211 -7.73 21.31 -7.21
C ASP A 211 -6.92 20.11 -6.65
N TYR A 212 -6.39 19.27 -7.51
CA TYR A 212 -5.58 18.09 -7.19
C TYR A 212 -4.11 18.24 -7.59
N GLY A 213 -3.69 19.42 -8.05
CA GLY A 213 -2.35 19.72 -8.50
C GLY A 213 -1.80 21.04 -7.96
N GLY A 214 -0.56 21.32 -8.28
CA GLY A 214 0.13 22.57 -7.90
C GLY A 214 1.62 22.35 -7.67
N GLN A 215 2.42 23.38 -7.98
CA GLN A 215 3.87 23.31 -7.90
C GLN A 215 4.39 23.76 -6.53
N GLY A 216 5.59 23.27 -6.19
CA GLY A 216 6.29 23.62 -4.95
C GLY A 216 5.52 23.26 -3.69
N SER A 217 6.02 23.70 -2.55
CA SER A 217 5.41 23.43 -1.23
C SER A 217 4.01 24.04 -1.07
N ALA A 218 3.73 25.17 -1.72
CA ALA A 218 2.39 25.77 -1.74
C ALA A 218 1.32 24.89 -2.42
N GLY A 219 1.72 24.00 -3.33
CA GLY A 219 0.84 23.03 -3.99
C GLY A 219 0.66 21.70 -3.24
N LEU A 220 1.42 21.46 -2.17
CA LEU A 220 1.48 20.17 -1.49
C LEU A 220 0.11 19.69 -0.99
N GLU A 221 -0.66 20.54 -0.34
CA GLU A 221 -1.99 20.18 0.15
C GLU A 221 -2.95 19.76 -0.96
N LYS A 222 -2.88 20.44 -2.12
CA LYS A 222 -3.68 20.08 -3.29
C LYS A 222 -3.25 18.73 -3.87
N ARG A 223 -1.94 18.49 -3.96
CA ARG A 223 -1.39 17.20 -4.42
C ARG A 223 -1.75 16.04 -3.48
N CYS A 224 -1.83 16.30 -2.17
CA CYS A 224 -2.25 15.32 -1.19
C CYS A 224 -3.77 15.10 -1.12
N ARG A 225 -4.60 15.93 -1.77
CA ARG A 225 -6.05 15.89 -1.64
C ARG A 225 -6.64 14.53 -2.00
N PHE A 226 -6.34 14.00 -3.19
CA PHE A 226 -6.87 12.69 -3.59
C PHE A 226 -6.38 11.54 -2.71
N PRO A 227 -5.10 11.38 -2.39
CA PRO A 227 -4.62 10.40 -1.41
C PRO A 227 -5.32 10.50 -0.05
N LEU A 228 -5.60 11.71 0.43
CA LEU A 228 -6.31 11.94 1.69
C LEU A 228 -7.81 11.61 1.58
N GLU A 229 -8.45 11.87 0.44
CA GLU A 229 -9.84 11.47 0.18
C GLU A 229 -9.97 9.93 0.23
N VAL A 230 -9.04 9.21 -0.41
CA VAL A 230 -8.98 7.74 -0.36
C VAL A 230 -8.77 7.28 1.08
N PHE A 231 -7.76 7.80 1.77
CA PHE A 231 -7.46 7.43 3.16
C PHE A 231 -8.66 7.63 4.09
N ARG A 232 -9.30 8.79 4.04
CA ARG A 232 -10.49 9.10 4.88
C ARG A 232 -11.66 8.17 4.57
N ALA A 233 -11.90 7.87 3.29
CA ALA A 233 -12.96 6.96 2.88
C ALA A 233 -12.72 5.53 3.37
N MET A 234 -11.48 5.03 3.29
CA MET A 234 -11.08 3.75 3.87
C MET A 234 -11.20 3.76 5.40
N ARG A 235 -10.68 4.81 6.07
CA ARG A 235 -10.75 4.94 7.53
C ARG A 235 -12.19 4.95 8.05
N ALA A 236 -13.12 5.52 7.30
CA ALA A 236 -14.54 5.59 7.67
C ALA A 236 -15.22 4.21 7.74
N VAL A 237 -14.73 3.22 7.01
CA VAL A 237 -15.28 1.85 7.00
C VAL A 237 -14.42 0.84 7.76
N TRP A 238 -13.15 1.16 8.04
CA TRP A 238 -12.26 0.31 8.83
C TRP A 238 -12.55 0.47 10.32
N PRO A 239 -12.56 -0.62 11.16
CA PRO A 239 -12.87 -0.53 12.58
C PRO A 239 -11.99 0.49 13.32
N GLN A 240 -12.60 1.26 14.22
CA GLN A 240 -11.89 2.34 14.91
C GLN A 240 -10.83 1.86 15.90
N ASP A 241 -10.97 0.66 16.39
CA ASP A 241 -10.01 -0.02 17.29
C ASP A 241 -8.85 -0.68 16.51
N LYS A 242 -8.97 -0.85 15.20
CA LYS A 242 -7.90 -1.40 14.36
C LYS A 242 -7.03 -0.28 13.75
N PRO A 243 -5.69 -0.43 13.80
CA PRO A 243 -4.77 0.54 13.21
C PRO A 243 -4.87 0.64 11.69
N MET A 244 -4.59 1.83 11.17
CA MET A 244 -4.44 2.11 9.75
C MET A 244 -3.28 3.06 9.51
N GLY A 245 -2.29 2.61 8.76
CA GLY A 245 -1.08 3.33 8.42
C GLY A 245 -1.06 3.83 6.97
N VAL A 246 -0.03 4.59 6.65
CA VAL A 246 0.29 5.01 5.29
C VAL A 246 1.77 4.83 5.01
N ARG A 247 2.11 4.32 3.84
CA ARG A 247 3.49 4.31 3.35
C ARG A 247 3.70 5.46 2.37
N ILE A 248 4.67 6.33 2.65
CA ILE A 248 5.01 7.49 1.80
C ILE A 248 6.47 7.38 1.33
N SER A 249 6.80 8.03 0.21
CA SER A 249 8.18 8.32 -0.17
C SER A 249 8.65 9.54 0.61
N ALA A 250 9.73 9.39 1.40
CA ALA A 250 10.24 10.46 2.22
C ALA A 250 11.09 11.49 1.43
N HIS A 251 11.50 11.14 0.20
CA HIS A 251 12.29 12.01 -0.68
C HIS A 251 12.17 11.51 -2.12
N ASP A 252 12.12 12.42 -3.10
CA ASP A 252 12.10 12.07 -4.52
C ASP A 252 13.52 11.94 -5.12
N TRP A 253 14.55 12.41 -4.41
CA TRP A 253 15.98 12.37 -4.80
C TRP A 253 16.33 13.10 -6.12
N VAL A 254 15.45 14.00 -6.54
CA VAL A 254 15.58 14.80 -7.75
C VAL A 254 15.21 16.26 -7.44
N ASP A 255 15.92 17.22 -7.99
CA ASP A 255 15.63 18.64 -7.82
C ASP A 255 14.20 18.97 -8.27
N GLY A 256 13.50 19.74 -7.45
CA GLY A 256 12.11 20.09 -7.68
C GLY A 256 11.10 19.00 -7.29
N GLY A 257 11.57 17.84 -6.77
CA GLY A 257 10.73 16.81 -6.13
C GLY A 257 10.44 17.12 -4.66
N ASN A 258 9.71 16.23 -4.00
CA ASN A 258 9.50 16.32 -2.55
C ASN A 258 10.81 16.03 -1.79
N ASP A 259 11.04 16.77 -0.74
CA ASP A 259 12.15 16.60 0.19
C ASP A 259 11.70 16.11 1.58
N ALA A 260 12.62 16.08 2.55
CA ALA A 260 12.33 15.62 3.89
C ALA A 260 11.33 16.52 4.64
N ASP A 261 11.33 17.83 4.39
CA ASP A 261 10.40 18.76 5.01
C ASP A 261 8.99 18.60 4.42
N ASP A 262 8.88 18.38 3.12
CA ASP A 262 7.63 18.00 2.47
C ASP A 262 7.08 16.68 3.05
N ALA A 263 7.95 15.67 3.25
CA ALA A 263 7.54 14.39 3.84
C ALA A 263 6.97 14.56 5.27
N VAL A 264 7.54 15.43 6.09
CA VAL A 264 7.00 15.77 7.41
C VAL A 264 5.61 16.41 7.28
N GLN A 265 5.41 17.29 6.30
CA GLN A 265 4.10 17.92 6.06
C GLN A 265 3.07 16.88 5.59
N ILE A 266 3.44 16.00 4.65
CA ILE A 266 2.59 14.89 4.17
C ILE A 266 2.18 14.02 5.37
N ALA A 267 3.12 13.60 6.21
CA ALA A 267 2.85 12.81 7.41
C ALA A 267 1.89 13.51 8.38
N ARG A 268 2.02 14.84 8.57
CA ARG A 268 1.10 15.64 9.39
C ARG A 268 -0.32 15.64 8.83
N LEU A 269 -0.47 15.78 7.51
CA LEU A 269 -1.78 15.73 6.84
C LEU A 269 -2.48 14.37 7.04
N PHE A 270 -1.74 13.25 6.87
CA PHE A 270 -2.28 11.93 7.14
C PHE A 270 -2.59 11.70 8.63
N LYS A 271 -1.74 12.18 9.54
CA LYS A 271 -2.01 12.13 10.99
C LYS A 271 -3.32 12.85 11.35
N GLN A 272 -3.55 14.04 10.79
CA GLN A 272 -4.81 14.78 10.96
C GLN A 272 -6.02 14.03 10.38
N ALA A 273 -5.82 13.22 9.35
CA ALA A 273 -6.84 12.35 8.79
C ALA A 273 -7.10 11.07 9.60
N GLY A 274 -6.36 10.82 10.69
CA GLY A 274 -6.52 9.67 11.57
C GLY A 274 -5.56 8.50 11.29
N CYS A 275 -4.43 8.78 10.64
CA CYS A 275 -3.36 7.81 10.43
C CYS A 275 -2.61 7.54 11.74
N ASP A 276 -2.28 6.27 11.98
CA ASP A 276 -1.65 5.80 13.21
C ASP A 276 -0.14 5.60 13.08
N LEU A 277 0.34 5.32 11.88
CA LEU A 277 1.76 5.04 11.62
C LEU A 277 2.15 5.46 10.20
#